data_97ef127f09c178d2f560f9646726bbc1
#
_entry.id   97ef127f09c178d2f560f9646726bbc1
#
_cell.length_a   1.000
_cell.length_b   1.000
_cell.length_c   1.000
_cell.angle_alpha   90.00
_cell.angle_beta   90.00
_cell.angle_gamma   90.00
#
_symmetry.space_group_name_H-M   'P 1'
#
loop_
_entity.id
_entity.type
_entity.pdbx_description
1 polymer ?
#
loop_
_entity_poly.entity_id
_entity_poly.type
_entity_poly.pdbx_seq_one_letter_code
_entity_poly.pdbx_strand_id
1 'polypeptide(L)'
;LLGSVSGELGLRKFLEKAGHTLVVTSDKDGANSQLDRELADAEIVISQPFWPAYMTAERIAKAPKLKMIVTAGIGSDHTDLQAAMARGITVAEVTYCNSNSVAEHVVMQMLSLVRNYIPSYNWVIKGGWNIADCVSRSYDIEGMHVGTVAAGRIGLRVLRLLKPFDVHLHYTDRHRLPAEVEKELNLTWHAKREDMYPACDVVTLNCPLHPETEHMINDETLKLFKRGTYLVNTARGKLCDRDAIVRALESGQLAGYAGDVWFPQPPPQDHPWRSMPHHGMTPHISGTSLSAQARYAAGTREILECYFAGKPIRDEYLIVQGGKLAGVGAHSY
;
A
#
# COMPACT_ATOMS: atom_id res chain seq x y z
N LEU A 1 -7.91 8.64 13.93
CA LEU A 1 -6.58 8.28 13.81
C LEU A 1 -5.74 9.34 13.13
N LEU A 2 -6.13 9.95 12.14
CA LEU A 2 -5.34 10.90 11.39
C LEU A 2 -6.21 12.07 11.05
N GLY A 3 -5.74 13.11 11.48
CA GLY A 3 -5.95 14.48 11.26
C GLY A 3 -7.16 15.00 10.57
N SER A 4 -7.81 14.32 9.72
CA SER A 4 -8.94 14.92 9.07
C SER A 4 -10.01 15.35 10.08
N VAL A 5 -10.14 14.68 11.22
CA VAL A 5 -10.96 15.16 12.35
C VAL A 5 -10.78 14.25 13.57
N SER A 6 -9.81 14.52 14.43
CA SER A 6 -9.70 13.87 15.75
C SER A 6 -9.71 12.33 15.73
N GLY A 7 -9.28 11.70 14.64
CA GLY A 7 -9.33 10.25 14.48
C GLY A 7 -10.71 9.66 14.14
N GLU A 8 -11.74 10.48 14.04
CA GLU A 8 -13.14 10.08 13.86
C GLU A 8 -13.60 10.13 12.39
N LEU A 9 -12.72 10.49 11.45
CA LEU A 9 -13.04 10.68 10.03
C LEU A 9 -14.23 11.62 9.78
N GLY A 10 -14.52 12.54 10.71
CA GLY A 10 -15.68 13.41 10.64
C GLY A 10 -17.03 12.69 10.81
N LEU A 11 -17.03 11.44 11.26
CA LEU A 11 -18.24 10.61 11.30
C LEU A 11 -19.11 10.84 12.54
N ARG A 12 -18.55 11.31 13.68
CA ARG A 12 -19.27 11.39 14.96
C ARG A 12 -20.62 12.10 14.84
N LYS A 13 -20.60 13.35 14.39
CA LYS A 13 -21.85 14.13 14.28
C LYS A 13 -22.87 13.51 13.34
N PHE A 14 -22.41 12.87 12.27
CA PHE A 14 -23.27 12.17 11.32
C PHE A 14 -23.94 10.96 11.97
N LEU A 15 -23.17 10.12 12.65
CA LEU A 15 -23.64 8.90 13.28
C LEU A 15 -24.56 9.19 14.48
N GLU A 16 -24.17 10.10 15.37
CA GLU A 16 -24.97 10.48 16.54
C GLU A 16 -26.30 11.09 16.13
N LYS A 17 -26.33 11.95 15.09
CA LYS A 17 -27.58 12.50 14.54
C LYS A 17 -28.50 11.41 13.98
N ALA A 18 -27.94 10.33 13.48
CA ALA A 18 -28.67 9.18 12.96
C ALA A 18 -29.06 8.16 14.07
N GLY A 19 -28.73 8.44 15.32
CA GLY A 19 -29.05 7.57 16.47
C GLY A 19 -28.05 6.43 16.70
N HIS A 20 -26.87 6.49 16.10
CA HIS A 20 -25.80 5.50 16.27
C HIS A 20 -24.76 5.96 17.30
N THR A 21 -24.11 5.01 17.96
CA THR A 21 -22.98 5.25 18.85
C THR A 21 -21.67 4.98 18.12
N LEU A 22 -20.73 5.94 18.16
CA LEU A 22 -19.37 5.78 17.63
C LEU A 22 -18.37 5.63 18.77
N VAL A 23 -17.74 4.47 18.87
CA VAL A 23 -16.59 4.23 19.75
C VAL A 23 -15.32 4.33 18.93
N VAL A 24 -14.38 5.17 19.35
CA VAL A 24 -13.07 5.33 18.71
C VAL A 24 -12.00 4.86 19.66
N THR A 25 -11.19 3.92 19.24
CA THR A 25 -10.10 3.39 20.06
C THR A 25 -8.82 3.13 19.25
N SER A 26 -7.68 3.30 19.88
CA SER A 26 -6.37 2.82 19.41
C SER A 26 -5.91 1.57 20.18
N ASP A 27 -6.60 1.20 21.25
CA ASP A 27 -6.36 -0.02 22.03
C ASP A 27 -7.02 -1.21 21.31
N LYS A 28 -6.24 -1.86 20.46
CA LYS A 28 -6.67 -2.91 19.53
C LYS A 28 -5.86 -4.20 19.60
N ASP A 29 -4.79 -4.22 20.41
CA ASP A 29 -3.87 -5.33 20.46
C ASP A 29 -4.07 -6.17 21.73
N GLY A 30 -4.10 -7.50 21.57
CA GLY A 30 -4.34 -8.45 22.66
C GLY A 30 -5.81 -8.72 22.96
N ALA A 31 -6.06 -9.84 23.65
CA ALA A 31 -7.39 -10.40 23.88
C ALA A 31 -8.30 -9.57 24.83
N ASN A 32 -7.75 -8.61 25.54
CA ASN A 32 -8.48 -7.74 26.47
C ASN A 32 -8.45 -6.26 26.05
N SER A 33 -8.14 -6.01 24.78
CA SER A 33 -8.14 -4.65 24.23
C SER A 33 -9.54 -4.03 24.30
N GLN A 34 -9.62 -2.71 24.25
CA GLN A 34 -10.91 -2.04 24.15
C GLN A 34 -11.66 -2.53 22.90
N LEU A 35 -10.96 -2.71 21.76
CA LEU A 35 -11.58 -3.26 20.57
C LEU A 35 -12.28 -4.59 20.85
N ASP A 36 -11.60 -5.55 21.49
CA ASP A 36 -12.18 -6.88 21.77
C ASP A 36 -13.39 -6.81 22.71
N ARG A 37 -13.41 -5.89 23.66
CA ARG A 37 -14.58 -5.65 24.53
C ARG A 37 -15.78 -5.09 23.77
N GLU A 38 -15.53 -4.12 22.87
CA GLU A 38 -16.58 -3.48 22.09
C GLU A 38 -17.16 -4.37 20.97
N LEU A 39 -16.41 -5.39 20.52
CA LEU A 39 -16.84 -6.29 19.44
C LEU A 39 -18.13 -7.04 19.77
N ALA A 40 -18.42 -7.31 21.05
CA ALA A 40 -19.65 -8.00 21.45
C ALA A 40 -20.94 -7.28 21.03
N ASP A 41 -20.87 -5.94 20.97
CA ASP A 41 -22.01 -5.09 20.63
C ASP A 41 -21.87 -4.37 19.30
N ALA A 42 -20.70 -4.46 18.65
CA ALA A 42 -20.43 -3.78 17.40
C ALA A 42 -21.23 -4.36 16.23
N GLU A 43 -21.97 -3.52 15.52
CA GLU A 43 -22.61 -3.86 14.25
C GLU A 43 -21.71 -3.55 13.04
N ILE A 44 -20.86 -2.54 13.17
CA ILE A 44 -19.93 -2.11 12.12
C ILE A 44 -18.55 -1.88 12.74
N VAL A 45 -17.51 -2.41 12.11
CA VAL A 45 -16.11 -2.10 12.43
C VAL A 45 -15.51 -1.31 11.29
N ILE A 46 -14.90 -0.17 11.62
CA ILE A 46 -14.15 0.66 10.66
C ILE A 46 -12.68 0.57 11.02
N SER A 47 -11.86 0.10 10.11
CA SER A 47 -10.41 -0.04 10.26
C SER A 47 -9.66 0.78 9.21
N GLN A 48 -8.35 0.85 9.33
CA GLN A 48 -7.47 1.55 8.37
C GLN A 48 -6.24 0.69 8.06
N PRO A 49 -5.78 0.63 6.80
CA PRO A 49 -4.73 -0.31 6.41
C PRO A 49 -3.34 0.05 6.95
N PHE A 50 -3.09 1.32 7.28
CA PHE A 50 -1.81 1.80 7.80
C PHE A 50 -1.65 1.68 9.33
N TRP A 51 -2.75 1.43 10.07
CA TRP A 51 -2.79 1.07 11.49
C TRP A 51 -3.92 0.07 11.73
N PRO A 52 -3.83 -1.14 11.13
CA PRO A 52 -4.99 -2.01 11.02
C PRO A 52 -5.44 -2.59 12.35
N ALA A 53 -6.74 -2.65 12.55
CA ALA A 53 -7.37 -3.58 13.48
C ALA A 53 -7.54 -4.90 12.73
N TYR A 54 -6.73 -5.89 13.09
CA TYR A 54 -6.82 -7.21 12.46
C TYR A 54 -8.13 -7.92 12.86
N MET A 55 -9.05 -8.06 11.91
CA MET A 55 -10.31 -8.77 12.08
C MET A 55 -10.11 -10.23 11.70
N THR A 56 -9.50 -10.98 12.61
CA THR A 56 -9.25 -12.43 12.48
C THR A 56 -10.55 -13.22 12.59
N ALA A 57 -10.55 -14.49 12.16
CA ALA A 57 -11.69 -15.40 12.34
C ALA A 57 -12.15 -15.46 13.80
N GLU A 58 -11.21 -15.46 14.76
CA GLU A 58 -11.53 -15.44 16.20
C GLU A 58 -12.28 -14.16 16.61
N ARG A 59 -11.82 -12.98 16.18
CA ARG A 59 -12.48 -11.70 16.45
C ARG A 59 -13.86 -11.63 15.80
N ILE A 60 -13.96 -12.08 14.56
CA ILE A 60 -15.24 -12.16 13.85
C ILE A 60 -16.21 -13.07 14.61
N ALA A 61 -15.74 -14.21 15.14
CA ALA A 61 -16.57 -15.12 15.93
C ALA A 61 -17.07 -14.49 17.25
N LYS A 62 -16.27 -13.62 17.88
CA LYS A 62 -16.63 -12.88 19.12
C LYS A 62 -17.59 -11.69 18.88
N ALA A 63 -17.88 -11.33 17.64
CA ALA A 63 -18.72 -10.21 17.27
C ALA A 63 -20.10 -10.66 16.73
N PRO A 64 -21.03 -11.13 17.57
CA PRO A 64 -22.27 -11.76 17.12
C PRO A 64 -23.19 -10.83 16.34
N LYS A 65 -23.12 -9.52 16.61
CA LYS A 65 -23.94 -8.47 15.97
C LYS A 65 -23.30 -7.90 14.70
N LEU A 66 -22.06 -8.28 14.37
CA LEU A 66 -21.30 -7.68 13.29
C LEU A 66 -21.94 -7.98 11.92
N LYS A 67 -22.24 -6.94 11.18
CA LYS A 67 -22.87 -6.97 9.86
C LYS A 67 -21.96 -6.43 8.76
N MET A 68 -21.03 -5.53 9.12
CA MET A 68 -20.16 -4.87 8.15
C MET A 68 -18.76 -4.59 8.71
N ILE A 69 -17.75 -4.76 7.87
CA ILE A 69 -16.39 -4.29 8.12
C ILE A 69 -16.03 -3.32 7.00
N VAL A 70 -15.58 -2.12 7.34
CA VAL A 70 -15.19 -1.07 6.39
C VAL A 70 -13.71 -0.75 6.55
N THR A 71 -12.97 -0.83 5.47
CA THR A 71 -11.61 -0.28 5.42
C THR A 71 -11.66 1.17 4.94
N ALA A 72 -11.39 2.12 5.83
CA ALA A 72 -11.23 3.52 5.47
C ALA A 72 -9.86 3.74 4.81
N GLY A 73 -9.73 3.32 3.58
CA GLY A 73 -8.51 3.23 2.79
C GLY A 73 -8.60 2.10 1.78
N ILE A 74 -7.47 1.64 1.29
CA ILE A 74 -7.36 0.53 0.32
C ILE A 74 -6.55 -0.61 0.94
N GLY A 75 -7.07 -1.83 0.80
CA GLY A 75 -6.46 -3.07 1.26
C GLY A 75 -7.20 -3.68 2.45
N SER A 76 -7.78 -4.83 2.23
CA SER A 76 -8.59 -5.57 3.22
C SER A 76 -7.89 -6.83 3.75
N ASP A 77 -6.58 -6.95 3.53
CA ASP A 77 -5.73 -8.07 3.96
C ASP A 77 -5.60 -8.22 5.49
N HIS A 78 -6.07 -7.24 6.25
CA HIS A 78 -6.21 -7.30 7.71
C HIS A 78 -7.56 -7.89 8.17
N THR A 79 -8.42 -8.32 7.24
CA THR A 79 -9.72 -8.94 7.51
C THR A 79 -9.74 -10.38 7.00
N ASP A 80 -10.14 -11.32 7.82
CA ASP A 80 -10.38 -12.70 7.39
C ASP A 80 -11.65 -12.75 6.54
N LEU A 81 -11.46 -12.73 5.22
CA LEU A 81 -12.55 -12.70 4.25
C LEU A 81 -13.35 -14.00 4.25
N GLN A 82 -12.73 -15.16 4.54
CA GLN A 82 -13.43 -16.44 4.61
C GLN A 82 -14.39 -16.47 5.79
N ALA A 83 -13.95 -16.02 6.96
CA ALA A 83 -14.81 -15.91 8.13
C ALA A 83 -15.93 -14.88 7.92
N ALA A 84 -15.66 -13.77 7.24
CA ALA A 84 -16.66 -12.78 6.90
C ALA A 84 -17.72 -13.35 5.94
N MET A 85 -17.30 -14.05 4.89
CA MET A 85 -18.20 -14.73 3.94
C MET A 85 -19.08 -15.78 4.63
N ALA A 86 -18.49 -16.64 5.47
CA ALA A 86 -19.21 -17.68 6.19
C ALA A 86 -20.32 -17.12 7.09
N ARG A 87 -20.15 -15.90 7.59
CA ARG A 87 -21.14 -15.19 8.43
C ARG A 87 -22.03 -14.21 7.67
N GLY A 88 -21.90 -14.09 6.36
CA GLY A 88 -22.65 -13.15 5.56
C GLY A 88 -22.35 -11.66 5.88
N ILE A 89 -21.17 -11.38 6.45
CA ILE A 89 -20.74 -10.02 6.78
C ILE A 89 -20.31 -9.32 5.50
N THR A 90 -20.79 -8.10 5.28
CA THR A 90 -20.33 -7.26 4.18
C THR A 90 -18.95 -6.71 4.50
N VAL A 91 -18.00 -6.84 3.58
CA VAL A 91 -16.69 -6.19 3.68
C VAL A 91 -16.57 -5.17 2.55
N ALA A 92 -16.28 -3.93 2.90
CA ALA A 92 -16.12 -2.84 1.95
C ALA A 92 -14.83 -2.04 2.23
N GLU A 93 -14.30 -1.40 1.20
CA GLU A 93 -13.17 -0.48 1.32
C GLU A 93 -13.39 0.76 0.46
N VAL A 94 -12.72 1.87 0.81
CA VAL A 94 -12.80 3.10 0.01
C VAL A 94 -11.77 3.02 -1.13
N THR A 95 -12.13 2.25 -2.15
CA THR A 95 -11.31 2.05 -3.34
C THR A 95 -11.01 3.39 -4.03
N TYR A 96 -9.79 3.56 -4.56
CA TYR A 96 -9.30 4.72 -5.32
C TYR A 96 -8.99 6.00 -4.53
N CYS A 97 -9.30 6.07 -3.25
CA CYS A 97 -9.16 7.29 -2.46
C CYS A 97 -7.73 7.83 -2.38
N ASN A 98 -6.71 6.95 -2.45
CA ASN A 98 -5.32 7.31 -2.21
C ASN A 98 -4.37 7.05 -3.40
N SER A 99 -4.87 6.60 -4.55
CA SER A 99 -4.01 6.20 -5.68
C SER A 99 -3.06 7.30 -6.15
N ASN A 100 -3.51 8.56 -6.19
CA ASN A 100 -2.64 9.69 -6.53
C ASN A 100 -1.54 9.90 -5.47
N SER A 101 -1.92 9.87 -4.19
CA SER A 101 -0.96 10.09 -3.09
C SER A 101 0.13 9.01 -3.06
N VAL A 102 -0.26 7.74 -3.27
CA VAL A 102 0.70 6.64 -3.35
C VAL A 102 1.61 6.80 -4.58
N ALA A 103 1.05 7.12 -5.74
CA ALA A 103 1.84 7.29 -6.96
C ALA A 103 2.86 8.44 -6.85
N GLU A 104 2.48 9.57 -6.26
CA GLU A 104 3.38 10.69 -5.98
C GLU A 104 4.48 10.29 -5.00
N HIS A 105 4.14 9.53 -3.95
CA HIS A 105 5.10 9.02 -2.98
C HIS A 105 6.10 8.04 -3.63
N VAL A 106 5.66 7.17 -4.53
CA VAL A 106 6.53 6.26 -5.30
C VAL A 106 7.55 7.06 -6.11
N VAL A 107 7.11 8.06 -6.87
CA VAL A 107 8.01 8.91 -7.68
C VAL A 107 9.00 9.68 -6.79
N MET A 108 8.53 10.24 -5.68
CA MET A 108 9.40 10.88 -4.69
C MET A 108 10.48 9.92 -4.17
N GLN A 109 10.10 8.69 -3.81
CA GLN A 109 11.06 7.68 -3.33
C GLN A 109 12.07 7.28 -4.40
N MET A 110 11.63 7.09 -5.66
CA MET A 110 12.55 6.83 -6.78
C MET A 110 13.59 7.93 -6.92
N LEU A 111 13.15 9.18 -6.98
CA LEU A 111 14.04 10.34 -7.08
C LEU A 111 14.96 10.45 -5.85
N SER A 112 14.46 10.19 -4.64
CA SER A 112 15.26 10.22 -3.42
C SER A 112 16.38 9.19 -3.42
N LEU A 113 16.13 7.98 -3.94
CA LEU A 113 17.14 6.93 -4.09
C LEU A 113 18.16 7.27 -5.18
N VAL A 114 17.67 7.56 -6.39
CA VAL A 114 18.51 7.82 -7.56
C VAL A 114 19.40 9.06 -7.34
N ARG A 115 18.87 10.10 -6.69
CA ARG A 115 19.61 11.34 -6.37
C ARG A 115 20.40 11.27 -5.07
N ASN A 116 20.44 10.13 -4.39
CA ASN A 116 21.12 9.95 -3.09
C ASN A 116 20.73 11.02 -2.05
N TYR A 117 19.45 11.41 -2.04
CA TYR A 117 18.97 12.56 -1.27
C TYR A 117 19.12 12.38 0.24
N ILE A 118 18.72 11.22 0.79
CA ILE A 118 18.72 11.01 2.25
C ILE A 118 20.12 11.06 2.85
N PRO A 119 21.15 10.39 2.31
CA PRO A 119 22.52 10.55 2.79
C PRO A 119 23.03 11.99 2.65
N SER A 120 22.72 12.65 1.56
CA SER A 120 23.13 14.06 1.31
C SER A 120 22.52 15.01 2.34
N TYR A 121 21.21 14.87 2.60
CA TYR A 121 20.50 15.60 3.66
C TYR A 121 21.13 15.35 5.06
N ASN A 122 21.43 14.10 5.37
CA ASN A 122 22.02 13.71 6.64
C ASN A 122 23.42 14.32 6.86
N TRP A 123 24.21 14.49 5.79
CA TRP A 123 25.49 15.22 5.85
C TRP A 123 25.28 16.65 6.32
N VAL A 124 24.35 17.36 5.70
CA VAL A 124 24.09 18.78 5.99
C VAL A 124 23.60 18.98 7.43
N ILE A 125 22.62 18.21 7.89
CA ILE A 125 22.06 18.37 9.25
C ILE A 125 23.07 18.01 10.35
N LYS A 126 24.10 17.20 10.03
CA LYS A 126 25.21 16.87 10.94
C LYS A 126 26.35 17.88 10.87
N GLY A 127 26.18 18.98 10.14
CA GLY A 127 27.20 20.04 9.96
C GLY A 127 28.32 19.67 8.98
N GLY A 128 28.16 18.59 8.20
CA GLY A 128 29.12 18.16 7.20
C GLY A 128 28.91 18.83 5.84
N TRP A 129 29.93 18.77 5.00
CA TRP A 129 29.92 19.27 3.63
C TRP A 129 30.78 18.39 2.73
N ASN A 130 30.34 17.14 2.48
CA ASN A 130 31.09 16.19 1.67
C ASN A 130 30.37 15.97 0.32
N ILE A 131 30.71 16.79 -0.68
CA ILE A 131 30.11 16.71 -2.02
C ILE A 131 30.49 15.38 -2.70
N ALA A 132 31.73 14.90 -2.54
CA ALA A 132 32.19 13.68 -3.19
C ALA A 132 31.35 12.46 -2.77
N ASP A 133 31.05 12.30 -1.48
CA ASP A 133 30.20 11.21 -0.99
C ASP A 133 28.75 11.37 -1.46
N CYS A 134 28.23 12.60 -1.46
CA CYS A 134 26.88 12.87 -1.91
C CYS A 134 26.68 12.49 -3.37
N VAL A 135 27.64 12.80 -4.25
CA VAL A 135 27.50 12.54 -5.70
C VAL A 135 27.94 11.15 -6.14
N SER A 136 28.73 10.44 -5.33
CA SER A 136 29.28 9.12 -5.68
C SER A 136 28.21 8.07 -6.05
N ARG A 137 26.98 8.28 -5.62
CA ARG A 137 25.82 7.41 -5.87
C ARG A 137 24.60 8.18 -6.42
N SER A 138 24.81 9.39 -6.95
CA SER A 138 23.75 10.23 -7.49
C SER A 138 23.75 10.16 -9.00
N TYR A 139 22.61 9.83 -9.58
CA TYR A 139 22.38 9.72 -11.02
C TYR A 139 21.18 10.57 -11.44
N ASP A 140 21.05 10.85 -12.71
CA ASP A 140 19.82 11.37 -13.30
C ASP A 140 18.88 10.21 -13.62
N ILE A 141 17.58 10.43 -13.47
CA ILE A 141 16.60 9.39 -13.83
C ILE A 141 16.31 9.35 -15.32
N GLU A 142 16.59 10.46 -16.03
CA GLU A 142 16.47 10.56 -17.49
C GLU A 142 17.20 9.40 -18.17
N GLY A 143 16.56 8.78 -19.15
CA GLY A 143 17.09 7.65 -19.89
C GLY A 143 17.12 6.31 -19.12
N MET A 144 16.77 6.28 -17.82
CA MET A 144 16.67 5.03 -17.09
C MET A 144 15.45 4.22 -17.53
N HIS A 145 15.56 2.92 -17.43
CA HIS A 145 14.46 1.97 -17.61
C HIS A 145 13.72 1.77 -16.29
N VAL A 146 12.46 2.17 -16.23
CA VAL A 146 11.63 2.10 -15.02
C VAL A 146 10.47 1.14 -15.24
N GLY A 147 10.38 0.08 -14.42
CA GLY A 147 9.36 -0.94 -14.53
C GLY A 147 8.39 -0.96 -13.34
N THR A 148 7.12 -1.20 -13.60
CA THR A 148 6.13 -1.47 -12.55
C THR A 148 5.62 -2.90 -12.61
N VAL A 149 5.60 -3.58 -11.47
CA VAL A 149 4.87 -4.82 -11.28
C VAL A 149 3.45 -4.46 -10.87
N ALA A 150 2.52 -4.79 -11.70
CA ALA A 150 1.13 -4.34 -11.80
C ALA A 150 0.98 -2.89 -12.29
N ALA A 151 0.12 -2.74 -13.29
CA ALA A 151 -0.24 -1.47 -13.93
C ALA A 151 -1.71 -1.11 -13.71
N GLY A 152 -2.22 -1.47 -12.54
CA GLY A 152 -3.51 -1.01 -12.04
C GLY A 152 -3.52 0.50 -11.79
N ARG A 153 -4.46 1.00 -11.00
CA ARG A 153 -4.63 2.45 -10.79
C ARG A 153 -3.38 3.17 -10.27
N ILE A 154 -2.65 2.56 -9.32
CA ILE A 154 -1.42 3.14 -8.78
C ILE A 154 -0.30 3.02 -9.81
N GLY A 155 -0.02 1.81 -10.31
CA GLY A 155 1.08 1.59 -11.26
C GLY A 155 0.93 2.40 -12.54
N LEU A 156 -0.26 2.45 -13.13
CA LEU A 156 -0.53 3.30 -14.29
C LEU A 156 -0.36 4.79 -13.98
N ARG A 157 -0.76 5.24 -12.78
CA ARG A 157 -0.55 6.64 -12.39
C ARG A 157 0.93 6.96 -12.20
N VAL A 158 1.72 6.02 -11.65
CA VAL A 158 3.18 6.14 -11.56
C VAL A 158 3.79 6.30 -12.96
N LEU A 159 3.41 5.43 -13.91
CA LEU A 159 3.89 5.53 -15.30
C LEU A 159 3.57 6.90 -15.92
N ARG A 160 2.35 7.40 -15.72
CA ARG A 160 1.96 8.74 -16.20
C ARG A 160 2.77 9.88 -15.58
N LEU A 161 3.05 9.80 -14.28
CA LEU A 161 3.87 10.80 -13.58
C LEU A 161 5.34 10.76 -14.01
N LEU A 162 5.84 9.59 -14.41
CA LEU A 162 7.22 9.43 -14.85
C LEU A 162 7.47 9.82 -16.32
N LYS A 163 6.42 9.85 -17.16
CA LYS A 163 6.57 10.20 -18.58
C LYS A 163 7.35 11.49 -18.81
N PRO A 164 7.12 12.61 -18.07
CA PRO A 164 7.86 13.86 -18.29
C PRO A 164 9.34 13.82 -17.86
N PHE A 165 9.82 12.73 -17.26
CA PHE A 165 11.21 12.55 -16.88
C PHE A 165 12.06 11.88 -17.96
N ASP A 166 11.51 11.67 -19.15
CA ASP A 166 12.19 11.07 -20.31
C ASP A 166 12.83 9.70 -20.00
N VAL A 167 12.10 8.86 -19.24
CA VAL A 167 12.47 7.49 -18.88
C VAL A 167 11.85 6.48 -19.85
N HIS A 168 12.47 5.32 -19.98
CA HIS A 168 11.90 4.17 -20.70
C HIS A 168 10.96 3.40 -19.76
N LEU A 169 9.67 3.39 -20.07
CA LEU A 169 8.64 2.84 -19.21
C LEU A 169 8.31 1.39 -19.55
N HIS A 170 8.37 0.53 -18.54
CA HIS A 170 8.07 -0.90 -18.62
C HIS A 170 6.96 -1.26 -17.63
N TYR A 171 6.20 -2.31 -17.96
CA TYR A 171 5.24 -2.86 -17.02
C TYR A 171 5.02 -4.36 -17.24
N THR A 172 4.61 -5.03 -16.20
CA THR A 172 4.01 -6.35 -16.22
C THR A 172 2.71 -6.35 -15.43
N ASP A 173 1.69 -6.99 -15.94
CA ASP A 173 0.39 -7.14 -15.28
C ASP A 173 -0.28 -8.43 -15.80
N ARG A 174 -1.19 -9.02 -15.02
CA ARG A 174 -2.03 -10.14 -15.45
C ARG A 174 -2.90 -9.78 -16.65
N HIS A 175 -3.31 -8.52 -16.73
CA HIS A 175 -4.08 -7.97 -17.82
C HIS A 175 -3.26 -6.90 -18.54
N ARG A 176 -3.05 -7.12 -19.84
CA ARG A 176 -2.37 -6.13 -20.67
C ARG A 176 -3.20 -4.85 -20.77
N LEU A 177 -2.54 -3.71 -20.66
CA LEU A 177 -3.17 -2.41 -20.81
C LEU A 177 -3.73 -2.24 -22.25
N PRO A 178 -4.76 -1.39 -22.44
CA PRO A 178 -5.25 -1.04 -23.77
C PRO A 178 -4.14 -0.47 -24.65
N ALA A 179 -4.17 -0.81 -25.95
CA ALA A 179 -3.12 -0.42 -26.90
C ALA A 179 -2.95 1.10 -27.03
N GLU A 180 -4.04 1.86 -26.87
CA GLU A 180 -4.00 3.33 -26.84
C GLU A 180 -3.23 3.88 -25.65
N VAL A 181 -3.32 3.24 -24.47
CA VAL A 181 -2.57 3.62 -23.27
C VAL A 181 -1.08 3.28 -23.42
N GLU A 182 -0.78 2.10 -23.97
CA GLU A 182 0.62 1.72 -24.27
C GLU A 182 1.26 2.71 -25.25
N LYS A 183 0.53 3.11 -26.27
CA LYS A 183 0.99 4.10 -27.26
C LYS A 183 1.11 5.50 -26.65
N GLU A 184 0.13 5.95 -25.86
CA GLU A 184 0.16 7.25 -25.17
C GLU A 184 1.43 7.42 -24.34
N LEU A 185 1.80 6.37 -23.60
CA LEU A 185 2.91 6.41 -22.65
C LEU A 185 4.21 5.79 -23.20
N ASN A 186 4.19 5.27 -24.42
CA ASN A 186 5.31 4.53 -25.04
C ASN A 186 5.80 3.39 -24.12
N LEU A 187 4.85 2.51 -23.70
CA LEU A 187 5.12 1.45 -22.74
C LEU A 187 5.68 0.19 -23.41
N THR A 188 6.62 -0.45 -22.74
CA THR A 188 7.06 -1.82 -23.04
C THR A 188 6.37 -2.79 -22.09
N TRP A 189 5.50 -3.66 -22.63
CA TRP A 189 4.86 -4.71 -21.86
C TRP A 189 5.72 -5.96 -21.77
N HIS A 190 5.74 -6.59 -20.59
CA HIS A 190 6.36 -7.88 -20.35
C HIS A 190 5.30 -8.86 -19.87
N ALA A 191 5.21 -10.03 -20.54
CA ALA A 191 4.24 -11.05 -20.17
C ALA A 191 4.52 -11.66 -18.78
N LYS A 192 5.80 -11.67 -18.40
CA LYS A 192 6.28 -12.16 -17.10
C LYS A 192 7.13 -11.09 -16.44
N ARG A 193 7.04 -10.98 -15.12
CA ARG A 193 7.86 -10.06 -14.33
C ARG A 193 9.35 -10.40 -14.41
N GLU A 194 9.66 -11.69 -14.54
CA GLU A 194 11.03 -12.21 -14.68
C GLU A 194 11.71 -11.72 -15.97
N ASP A 195 10.95 -11.43 -17.02
CA ASP A 195 11.45 -10.84 -18.27
C ASP A 195 11.66 -9.32 -18.15
N MET A 196 10.92 -8.65 -17.23
CA MET A 196 11.04 -7.22 -16.99
C MET A 196 12.24 -6.87 -16.11
N TYR A 197 12.52 -7.67 -15.09
CA TYR A 197 13.56 -7.37 -14.10
C TYR A 197 14.94 -7.07 -14.72
N PRO A 198 15.48 -7.87 -15.67
CA PRO A 198 16.77 -7.59 -16.27
C PRO A 198 16.77 -6.37 -17.21
N ALA A 199 15.60 -5.87 -17.59
CA ALA A 199 15.50 -4.70 -18.46
C ALA A 199 15.53 -3.39 -17.66
N CYS A 200 15.22 -3.39 -16.35
CA CYS A 200 14.95 -2.18 -15.60
C CYS A 200 16.09 -1.76 -14.66
N ASP A 201 16.31 -0.46 -14.57
CA ASP A 201 17.22 0.19 -13.62
C ASP A 201 16.49 0.54 -12.31
N VAL A 202 15.18 0.77 -12.40
CA VAL A 202 14.29 1.00 -11.25
C VAL A 202 13.07 0.10 -11.39
N VAL A 203 12.69 -0.61 -10.33
CA VAL A 203 11.48 -1.43 -10.27
C VAL A 203 10.60 -0.98 -9.13
N THR A 204 9.29 -0.85 -9.37
CA THR A 204 8.31 -0.57 -8.32
C THR A 204 7.23 -1.64 -8.24
N LEU A 205 6.83 -1.97 -7.02
CA LEU A 205 5.80 -2.97 -6.73
C LEU A 205 4.48 -2.26 -6.40
N ASN A 206 3.46 -2.52 -7.21
CA ASN A 206 2.12 -1.94 -7.07
C ASN A 206 1.02 -3.02 -7.11
N CYS A 207 1.39 -4.28 -6.93
CA CYS A 207 0.47 -5.41 -6.89
C CYS A 207 -0.06 -5.67 -5.47
N PRO A 208 -1.24 -6.27 -5.33
CA PRO A 208 -1.75 -6.73 -4.05
C PRO A 208 -0.93 -7.91 -3.49
N LEU A 209 -1.07 -8.14 -2.18
CA LEU A 209 -0.52 -9.32 -1.51
C LEU A 209 -1.51 -10.49 -1.67
N HIS A 210 -1.07 -11.53 -2.32
CA HIS A 210 -1.74 -12.82 -2.47
C HIS A 210 -0.74 -13.94 -2.21
N PRO A 211 -1.17 -15.19 -2.01
CA PRO A 211 -0.25 -16.32 -1.89
C PRO A 211 0.77 -16.41 -3.04
N GLU A 212 0.38 -16.04 -4.26
CA GLU A 212 1.23 -16.05 -5.45
C GLU A 212 2.24 -14.88 -5.51
N THR A 213 2.02 -13.83 -4.74
CA THR A 213 2.87 -12.65 -4.70
C THR A 213 3.64 -12.51 -3.38
N GLU A 214 3.31 -13.31 -2.37
CA GLU A 214 4.06 -13.35 -1.12
C GLU A 214 5.51 -13.79 -1.39
N HIS A 215 6.47 -13.00 -0.90
CA HIS A 215 7.92 -13.18 -1.13
C HIS A 215 8.29 -13.36 -2.62
N MET A 216 7.54 -12.70 -3.51
CA MET A 216 7.89 -12.73 -4.95
C MET A 216 9.24 -12.06 -5.24
N ILE A 217 9.71 -11.19 -4.35
CA ILE A 217 11.07 -10.66 -4.34
C ILE A 217 11.84 -11.39 -3.25
N ASN A 218 12.73 -12.27 -3.66
CA ASN A 218 13.56 -13.14 -2.83
C ASN A 218 14.94 -13.31 -3.45
N ASP A 219 15.84 -14.10 -2.83
CA ASP A 219 17.20 -14.29 -3.32
C ASP A 219 17.26 -14.78 -4.77
N GLU A 220 16.34 -15.65 -5.20
CA GLU A 220 16.35 -16.20 -6.56
C GLU A 220 15.89 -15.16 -7.58
N THR A 221 14.82 -14.45 -7.29
CA THR A 221 14.31 -13.42 -8.20
C THR A 221 15.23 -12.20 -8.26
N LEU A 222 15.91 -11.85 -7.16
CA LEU A 222 16.88 -10.74 -7.14
C LEU A 222 18.09 -11.01 -8.04
N LYS A 223 18.45 -12.26 -8.32
CA LYS A 223 19.49 -12.59 -9.30
C LYS A 223 19.14 -12.20 -10.74
N LEU A 224 17.86 -12.05 -11.04
CA LEU A 224 17.37 -11.65 -12.36
C LEU A 224 17.45 -10.14 -12.58
N PHE A 225 17.56 -9.34 -11.52
CA PHE A 225 17.70 -7.90 -11.63
C PHE A 225 19.09 -7.52 -12.16
N LYS A 226 19.17 -6.39 -12.88
CA LYS A 226 20.47 -5.77 -13.13
C LYS A 226 21.17 -5.51 -11.81
N ARG A 227 22.48 -5.73 -11.76
CA ARG A 227 23.25 -5.29 -10.60
C ARG A 227 23.16 -3.77 -10.44
N GLY A 228 22.82 -3.33 -9.24
CA GLY A 228 22.64 -1.90 -8.97
C GLY A 228 21.25 -1.36 -9.26
N THR A 229 20.24 -2.22 -9.43
CA THR A 229 18.83 -1.79 -9.56
C THR A 229 18.33 -1.15 -8.27
N TYR A 230 17.48 -0.12 -8.41
CA TYR A 230 16.70 0.45 -7.33
C TYR A 230 15.33 -0.23 -7.24
N LEU A 231 14.90 -0.55 -6.03
CA LEU A 231 13.59 -1.18 -5.78
C LEU A 231 12.73 -0.30 -4.87
N VAL A 232 11.46 -0.09 -5.26
CA VAL A 232 10.48 0.68 -4.48
C VAL A 232 9.27 -0.19 -4.19
N ASN A 233 8.88 -0.29 -2.91
CA ASN A 233 7.72 -1.06 -2.47
C ASN A 233 6.81 -0.23 -1.56
N THR A 234 5.70 0.25 -2.11
CA THR A 234 4.64 0.92 -1.35
C THR A 234 3.35 0.09 -1.29
N ALA A 235 3.42 -1.16 -1.72
CA ALA A 235 2.26 -2.05 -1.76
C ALA A 235 2.10 -2.83 -0.44
N ARG A 236 2.88 -3.91 -0.23
CA ARG A 236 2.85 -4.71 1.02
C ARG A 236 4.26 -5.21 1.36
N GLY A 237 4.58 -5.20 2.67
CA GLY A 237 5.89 -5.64 3.17
C GLY A 237 6.23 -7.08 2.78
N LYS A 238 5.25 -7.97 2.88
CA LYS A 238 5.40 -9.40 2.55
C LYS A 238 5.62 -9.73 1.06
N LEU A 239 5.52 -8.77 0.15
CA LEU A 239 5.92 -9.00 -1.25
C LEU A 239 7.42 -9.26 -1.37
N CYS A 240 8.19 -8.77 -0.41
CA CYS A 240 9.64 -8.95 -0.36
C CYS A 240 10.03 -9.86 0.80
N ASP A 241 10.92 -10.80 0.55
CA ASP A 241 11.63 -11.48 1.62
C ASP A 241 12.51 -10.46 2.36
N ARG A 242 12.30 -10.34 3.67
CA ARG A 242 12.92 -9.33 4.53
C ARG A 242 14.45 -9.40 4.48
N ASP A 243 14.98 -10.61 4.63
CA ASP A 243 16.41 -10.82 4.79
C ASP A 243 17.13 -10.83 3.43
N ALA A 244 16.44 -11.26 2.37
CA ALA A 244 16.95 -11.19 0.99
C ALA A 244 17.17 -9.74 0.54
N ILE A 245 16.28 -8.80 0.91
CA ILE A 245 16.47 -7.37 0.62
C ILE A 245 17.74 -6.84 1.30
N VAL A 246 17.97 -7.19 2.57
CA VAL A 246 19.18 -6.77 3.30
C VAL A 246 20.44 -7.29 2.61
N ARG A 247 20.50 -8.58 2.30
CA ARG A 247 21.63 -9.18 1.57
C ARG A 247 21.87 -8.54 0.21
N ALA A 248 20.80 -8.23 -0.52
CA ALA A 248 20.91 -7.61 -1.83
C ALA A 248 21.49 -6.18 -1.77
N LEU A 249 21.16 -5.42 -0.72
CA LEU A 249 21.73 -4.08 -0.49
C LEU A 249 23.21 -4.18 -0.04
N GLU A 250 23.52 -5.10 0.85
CA GLU A 250 24.90 -5.32 1.34
C GLU A 250 25.85 -5.77 0.22
N SER A 251 25.38 -6.63 -0.67
CA SER A 251 26.16 -7.11 -1.81
C SER A 251 26.22 -6.13 -2.99
N GLY A 252 25.39 -5.07 -2.98
CA GLY A 252 25.23 -4.14 -4.09
C GLY A 252 24.48 -4.75 -5.29
N GLN A 253 23.77 -5.85 -5.11
CA GLN A 253 22.81 -6.35 -6.09
C GLN A 253 21.68 -5.33 -6.28
N LEU A 254 21.18 -4.74 -5.19
CA LEU A 254 20.37 -3.53 -5.20
C LEU A 254 21.23 -2.32 -4.84
N ALA A 255 21.10 -1.23 -5.60
CA ALA A 255 21.71 0.05 -5.28
C ALA A 255 20.96 0.78 -4.16
N GLY A 256 19.65 0.55 -4.02
CA GLY A 256 18.83 1.12 -2.98
C GLY A 256 17.46 0.47 -2.91
N TYR A 257 16.86 0.55 -1.73
CA TYR A 257 15.50 0.12 -1.46
C TYR A 257 14.72 1.24 -0.77
N ALA A 258 13.61 1.66 -1.33
CA ALA A 258 12.67 2.52 -0.64
C ALA A 258 11.36 1.79 -0.43
N GLY A 259 10.80 1.93 0.74
CA GLY A 259 9.56 1.28 1.09
C GLY A 259 8.72 2.13 2.03
N ASP A 260 7.45 1.79 2.06
CA ASP A 260 6.49 2.44 2.93
C ASP A 260 5.71 1.42 3.78
N VAL A 261 6.00 0.15 3.56
CA VAL A 261 5.24 -0.98 4.11
C VAL A 261 6.16 -1.96 4.82
N TRP A 262 5.67 -2.54 5.90
CA TRP A 262 6.44 -3.35 6.83
C TRP A 262 5.73 -4.67 7.12
N PHE A 263 6.46 -5.66 7.63
CA PHE A 263 5.89 -6.85 8.23
C PHE A 263 6.81 -7.40 9.34
N PRO A 264 6.29 -7.56 10.57
CA PRO A 264 4.97 -7.09 11.03
C PRO A 264 4.84 -5.56 10.99
N GLN A 265 3.62 -5.04 11.13
CA GLN A 265 3.36 -3.61 11.18
C GLN A 265 2.53 -3.28 12.45
N PRO A 266 3.03 -2.39 13.34
CA PRO A 266 4.31 -1.69 13.25
C PRO A 266 5.52 -2.64 13.39
N PRO A 267 6.67 -2.32 12.75
CA PRO A 267 7.86 -3.15 12.87
C PRO A 267 8.50 -3.02 14.26
N PRO A 268 9.06 -4.11 14.82
CA PRO A 268 9.81 -4.06 16.08
C PRO A 268 11.05 -3.17 15.96
N GLN A 269 11.64 -2.81 17.10
CA GLN A 269 12.78 -1.89 17.13
C GLN A 269 14.03 -2.46 16.45
N ASP A 270 14.20 -3.77 16.49
CA ASP A 270 15.31 -4.52 15.91
C ASP A 270 15.04 -4.99 14.47
N HIS A 271 13.95 -4.52 13.83
CA HIS A 271 13.65 -4.91 12.45
C HIS A 271 14.79 -4.50 11.51
N PRO A 272 15.37 -5.44 10.72
CA PRO A 272 16.59 -5.21 9.95
C PRO A 272 16.47 -4.09 8.91
N TRP A 273 15.29 -3.82 8.40
CA TRP A 273 15.06 -2.71 7.46
C TRP A 273 15.22 -1.31 8.10
N ARG A 274 15.34 -1.22 9.43
CA ARG A 274 15.62 0.07 10.10
C ARG A 274 17.08 0.50 9.97
N SER A 275 17.99 -0.46 9.77
CA SER A 275 19.44 -0.24 9.74
C SER A 275 20.14 -0.70 8.47
N MET A 276 19.41 -1.30 7.51
CA MET A 276 20.00 -1.71 6.24
C MET A 276 20.58 -0.52 5.47
N PRO A 277 21.66 -0.71 4.67
CA PRO A 277 22.26 0.40 3.92
C PRO A 277 21.34 0.90 2.79
N HIS A 278 21.53 2.15 2.38
CA HIS A 278 20.92 2.72 1.16
C HIS A 278 19.39 2.57 1.08
N HIS A 279 18.70 2.80 2.20
CA HIS A 279 17.26 2.68 2.25
C HIS A 279 16.53 4.03 2.45
N GLY A 280 15.27 4.07 1.99
CA GLY A 280 14.34 5.16 2.21
C GLY A 280 13.01 4.63 2.75
N MET A 281 13.02 4.04 3.97
CA MET A 281 11.82 3.50 4.59
C MET A 281 10.98 4.59 5.25
N THR A 282 9.66 4.54 5.05
CA THR A 282 8.67 5.43 5.66
C THR A 282 7.60 4.61 6.43
N PRO A 283 6.88 5.21 7.39
CA PRO A 283 5.99 4.47 8.29
C PRO A 283 4.56 4.30 7.75
N HIS A 284 4.40 3.79 6.53
CA HIS A 284 3.14 3.52 5.85
C HIS A 284 2.27 4.77 5.68
N ILE A 285 2.86 5.82 5.10
CA ILE A 285 2.22 7.13 4.91
C ILE A 285 1.90 7.47 3.45
N SER A 286 2.34 6.65 2.50
CA SER A 286 2.16 6.94 1.06
C SER A 286 0.70 7.21 0.69
N GLY A 287 -0.22 6.46 1.30
CA GLY A 287 -1.66 6.60 1.08
C GLY A 287 -2.39 7.52 2.06
N THR A 288 -1.70 8.26 2.93
CA THR A 288 -2.33 9.00 4.04
C THR A 288 -2.09 10.51 4.00
N SER A 289 -1.85 11.09 2.83
CA SER A 289 -1.81 12.55 2.71
C SER A 289 -3.14 13.18 3.18
N LEU A 290 -3.13 14.44 3.58
CA LEU A 290 -4.35 15.15 3.98
C LEU A 290 -5.44 15.09 2.90
N SER A 291 -5.02 15.13 1.63
CA SER A 291 -5.92 14.98 0.49
C SER A 291 -6.53 13.58 0.40
N ALA A 292 -5.74 12.52 0.67
CA ALA A 292 -6.25 11.16 0.74
C ALA A 292 -7.20 10.98 1.94
N GLN A 293 -6.84 11.53 3.11
CA GLN A 293 -7.67 11.48 4.31
C GLN A 293 -9.07 12.06 4.06
N ALA A 294 -9.17 13.19 3.37
CA ALA A 294 -10.45 13.77 3.01
C ALA A 294 -11.28 12.84 2.10
N ARG A 295 -10.61 12.18 1.13
CA ARG A 295 -11.30 11.27 0.21
C ARG A 295 -11.78 10.00 0.89
N TYR A 296 -10.96 9.35 1.73
CA TYR A 296 -11.44 8.13 2.39
C TYR A 296 -12.42 8.42 3.53
N ALA A 297 -12.38 9.57 4.16
CA ALA A 297 -13.43 10.00 5.08
C ALA A 297 -14.77 10.16 4.35
N ALA A 298 -14.77 10.83 3.18
CA ALA A 298 -15.97 10.99 2.37
C ALA A 298 -16.51 9.64 1.86
N GLY A 299 -15.65 8.76 1.36
CA GLY A 299 -16.06 7.44 0.89
C GLY A 299 -16.57 6.52 2.00
N THR A 300 -15.93 6.54 3.18
CA THR A 300 -16.44 5.81 4.35
C THR A 300 -17.84 6.28 4.72
N ARG A 301 -18.05 7.59 4.74
CA ARG A 301 -19.38 8.16 5.00
C ARG A 301 -20.40 7.72 3.95
N GLU A 302 -20.05 7.75 2.67
CA GLU A 302 -20.93 7.30 1.57
C GLU A 302 -21.33 5.83 1.75
N ILE A 303 -20.38 4.94 2.08
CA ILE A 303 -20.67 3.53 2.36
C ILE A 303 -21.69 3.39 3.49
N LEU A 304 -21.51 4.12 4.59
CA LEU A 304 -22.41 4.09 5.73
C LEU A 304 -23.79 4.68 5.40
N GLU A 305 -23.86 5.78 4.65
CA GLU A 305 -25.12 6.38 4.20
C GLU A 305 -25.92 5.41 3.33
N CYS A 306 -25.25 4.73 2.39
CA CYS A 306 -25.89 3.69 1.57
C CYS A 306 -26.40 2.53 2.45
N TYR A 307 -25.56 2.03 3.34
CA TYR A 307 -25.90 0.91 4.22
C TYR A 307 -27.12 1.23 5.11
N PHE A 308 -27.13 2.36 5.81
CA PHE A 308 -28.25 2.74 6.68
C PHE A 308 -29.54 3.06 5.91
N ALA A 309 -29.43 3.54 4.68
CA ALA A 309 -30.57 3.79 3.82
C ALA A 309 -31.08 2.55 3.08
N GLY A 310 -30.45 1.38 3.23
CA GLY A 310 -30.77 0.19 2.47
C GLY A 310 -30.54 0.33 0.95
N LYS A 311 -29.65 1.27 0.57
CA LYS A 311 -29.28 1.51 -0.82
C LYS A 311 -28.08 0.65 -1.21
N PRO A 312 -27.90 0.31 -2.50
CA PRO A 312 -26.72 -0.39 -2.93
C PRO A 312 -25.44 0.44 -2.68
N ILE A 313 -24.43 -0.20 -2.12
CA ILE A 313 -23.06 0.32 -2.05
C ILE A 313 -22.46 0.16 -3.46
N ARG A 314 -21.60 1.07 -3.88
CA ARG A 314 -20.91 0.95 -5.17
C ARG A 314 -20.17 -0.38 -5.27
N ASP A 315 -20.30 -1.07 -6.38
CA ASP A 315 -19.63 -2.35 -6.62
C ASP A 315 -18.10 -2.25 -6.41
N GLU A 316 -17.51 -1.12 -6.80
CA GLU A 316 -16.08 -0.87 -6.65
C GLU A 316 -15.59 -0.80 -5.20
N TYR A 317 -16.48 -0.56 -4.23
CA TYR A 317 -16.18 -0.55 -2.80
C TYR A 317 -16.35 -1.92 -2.14
N LEU A 318 -17.07 -2.83 -2.78
CA LEU A 318 -17.41 -4.12 -2.20
C LEU A 318 -16.27 -5.15 -2.37
N ILE A 319 -15.90 -5.80 -1.29
CA ILE A 319 -14.95 -6.92 -1.25
C ILE A 319 -15.70 -8.23 -0.98
N VAL A 320 -16.62 -8.21 -0.01
CA VAL A 320 -17.52 -9.33 0.30
C VAL A 320 -18.94 -8.81 0.40
N GLN A 321 -19.88 -9.48 -0.29
CA GLN A 321 -21.31 -9.22 -0.19
C GLN A 321 -22.10 -10.52 -0.38
N GLY A 322 -23.15 -10.72 0.43
CA GLY A 322 -24.01 -11.89 0.32
C GLY A 322 -23.27 -13.23 0.50
N GLY A 323 -22.23 -13.27 1.33
CA GLY A 323 -21.44 -14.46 1.59
C GLY A 323 -20.48 -14.88 0.46
N LYS A 324 -20.21 -13.98 -0.50
CA LYS A 324 -19.31 -14.23 -1.64
C LYS A 324 -18.35 -13.07 -1.81
N LEU A 325 -17.20 -13.34 -2.43
CA LEU A 325 -16.34 -12.28 -2.94
C LEU A 325 -17.13 -11.46 -3.96
N ALA A 326 -17.13 -10.17 -3.77
CA ALA A 326 -17.76 -9.18 -4.64
C ALA A 326 -16.66 -8.29 -5.21
N GLY A 327 -17.00 -7.55 -6.25
CA GLY A 327 -16.10 -6.53 -6.77
C GLY A 327 -15.53 -6.86 -8.12
N VAL A 328 -15.33 -5.79 -8.86
CA VAL A 328 -14.74 -5.76 -10.19
C VAL A 328 -13.36 -5.12 -10.05
N GLY A 329 -12.30 -5.81 -10.43
CA GLY A 329 -10.99 -5.17 -10.51
C GLY A 329 -9.92 -5.76 -9.58
N ALA A 330 -9.11 -4.92 -8.92
CA ALA A 330 -7.88 -5.29 -8.20
C ALA A 330 -8.04 -6.36 -7.10
N HIS A 331 -9.25 -6.66 -6.70
CA HIS A 331 -9.60 -7.66 -5.67
C HIS A 331 -10.25 -8.92 -6.25
N SER A 332 -10.23 -9.13 -7.57
CA SER A 332 -10.55 -10.44 -8.13
C SER A 332 -9.43 -11.41 -7.75
N TYR A 333 -9.66 -12.12 -6.68
CA TYR A 333 -8.79 -13.18 -6.18
C TYR A 333 -8.89 -14.44 -7.04
#